data_1f4fac7e1b41344de93941b3a1705595
#
_entry.id   1f4fac7e1b41344de93941b3a1705595
#
_cell.length_a   1.000
_cell.length_b   1.000
_cell.length_c   1.000
_cell.angle_alpha   90.00
_cell.angle_beta   90.00
_cell.angle_gamma   90.00
#
_symmetry.space_group_name_H-M   'P 1'
#
loop_
_entity.id
_entity.type
_entity.pdbx_description
1 polymer ?
#
loop_
_entity_poly.entity_id
_entity_poly.type
_entity_poly.pdbx_seq_one_letter_code
_entity_poly.pdbx_strand_id
1 'polypeptide(L)'
;MIFFLQKWATGRFKFSINTLHPVEKKDAKGLGGFLMHLYCYLLCAIAILPQIYIIYLSFRNSKGSLFGVGYSLVNYQSALKKKLVLASRNTLVMGIIALAVIIVIAVVLAYLVVRRNNALNHSLDTIAMLPYIMPGAVIGIALLIAYGSKPVALTGTMAIMIMSFAIRRMPYTIRSATATLMQIPISIEEAAISLGASKLKTFVKITVPMMSNGILSGAILSWVAIVTELSSSVILYSNKTTTLTMQAYIYIGRGEYGTAAAFAAILTVTVSYTHLRAHETL
;
A
#
# COMPACT_ATOMS: atom_id res chain seq x y z
N MET A 1 1.01 18.50 -17.34
CA MET A 1 0.00 18.48 -18.41
C MET A 1 -1.22 17.63 -18.04
N ILE A 2 -1.09 16.35 -17.71
CA ILE A 2 -2.21 15.46 -17.33
C ILE A 2 -3.01 15.98 -16.11
N PHE A 3 -2.35 16.50 -15.07
CA PHE A 3 -2.99 17.06 -13.89
C PHE A 3 -3.86 18.31 -14.20
N PHE A 4 -3.41 19.16 -15.10
CA PHE A 4 -4.20 20.32 -15.58
C PHE A 4 -5.43 19.88 -16.39
N LEU A 5 -5.27 18.87 -17.26
CA LEU A 5 -6.37 18.27 -18.03
C LEU A 5 -7.40 17.62 -17.10
N GLN A 6 -6.95 16.89 -16.08
CA GLN A 6 -7.82 16.28 -15.07
C GLN A 6 -8.60 17.36 -14.30
N LYS A 7 -7.92 18.40 -13.82
CA LYS A 7 -8.56 19.49 -13.06
C LYS A 7 -9.55 20.28 -13.93
N TRP A 8 -9.24 20.50 -15.21
CA TRP A 8 -10.13 21.12 -16.17
C TRP A 8 -11.36 20.25 -16.46
N ALA A 9 -11.17 18.95 -16.69
CA ALA A 9 -12.25 18.00 -16.94
C ALA A 9 -13.17 17.84 -15.73
N THR A 10 -12.62 17.67 -14.52
CA THR A 10 -13.42 17.54 -13.29
C THR A 10 -14.13 18.84 -12.91
N GLY A 11 -13.59 19.99 -13.24
CA GLY A 11 -14.25 21.29 -13.04
C GLY A 11 -15.41 21.53 -14.01
N ARG A 12 -15.35 20.98 -15.21
CA ARG A 12 -16.36 21.18 -16.27
C ARG A 12 -17.47 20.13 -16.26
N PHE A 13 -17.16 18.90 -15.82
CA PHE A 13 -18.13 17.82 -15.64
C PHE A 13 -18.36 17.60 -14.14
N LYS A 14 -19.44 18.15 -13.62
CA LYS A 14 -19.92 17.84 -12.26
C LYS A 14 -20.49 16.42 -12.28
N PHE A 15 -19.65 15.43 -12.10
CA PHE A 15 -20.10 14.07 -11.80
C PHE A 15 -20.57 14.03 -10.35
N SER A 16 -21.79 14.54 -10.09
CA SER A 16 -22.45 14.24 -8.83
C SER A 16 -23.00 12.83 -8.96
N ILE A 17 -22.35 11.88 -8.28
CA ILE A 17 -22.99 10.59 -8.03
C ILE A 17 -24.12 10.91 -7.07
N ASN A 18 -25.34 10.94 -7.61
CA ASN A 18 -26.53 11.18 -6.81
C ASN A 18 -26.79 9.89 -6.02
N THR A 19 -26.33 9.85 -4.77
CA THR A 19 -26.50 8.70 -3.87
C THR A 19 -27.98 8.37 -3.59
N LEU A 20 -28.89 9.27 -3.95
CA LEU A 20 -30.33 9.07 -3.85
C LEU A 20 -30.93 8.18 -4.96
N HIS A 21 -30.18 7.98 -6.06
CA HIS A 21 -30.59 7.08 -7.14
C HIS A 21 -29.44 6.09 -7.41
N PRO A 22 -29.41 4.95 -6.74
CA PRO A 22 -28.43 3.91 -7.03
C PRO A 22 -28.58 3.48 -8.49
N VAL A 23 -27.46 3.35 -9.19
CA VAL A 23 -27.44 2.89 -10.58
C VAL A 23 -28.06 1.48 -10.63
N GLU A 24 -29.14 1.30 -11.39
CA GLU A 24 -29.73 -0.02 -11.60
C GLU A 24 -28.69 -0.95 -12.21
N LYS A 25 -28.44 -2.07 -11.52
CA LYS A 25 -27.56 -3.12 -12.02
C LYS A 25 -28.27 -3.80 -13.20
N LYS A 26 -27.75 -3.61 -14.41
CA LYS A 26 -28.21 -4.35 -15.60
C LYS A 26 -27.40 -5.62 -15.70
N ASP A 27 -28.09 -6.76 -15.66
CA ASP A 27 -27.45 -8.03 -15.95
C ASP A 27 -26.97 -8.10 -17.40
N ALA A 28 -25.70 -8.37 -17.58
CA ALA A 28 -25.15 -8.60 -18.92
C ALA A 28 -25.58 -9.98 -19.42
N LYS A 29 -26.62 -10.01 -20.29
CA LYS A 29 -27.21 -11.25 -20.86
C LYS A 29 -26.78 -11.42 -22.31
N GLY A 30 -26.89 -12.69 -22.81
CA GLY A 30 -26.59 -13.04 -24.19
C GLY A 30 -25.08 -13.06 -24.51
N LEU A 31 -24.76 -13.03 -25.81
CA LEU A 31 -23.39 -13.14 -26.31
C LEU A 31 -22.49 -12.03 -25.78
N GLY A 32 -22.98 -10.78 -25.66
CA GLY A 32 -22.22 -9.65 -25.13
C GLY A 32 -21.84 -9.86 -23.66
N GLY A 33 -22.77 -10.40 -22.84
CA GLY A 33 -22.46 -10.75 -21.45
C GLY A 33 -21.41 -11.85 -21.35
N PHE A 34 -21.53 -12.91 -22.17
CA PHE A 34 -20.53 -13.97 -22.22
C PHE A 34 -19.13 -13.45 -22.59
N LEU A 35 -19.01 -12.65 -23.64
CA LEU A 35 -17.74 -12.08 -24.07
C LEU A 35 -17.11 -11.18 -22.99
N MET A 36 -17.92 -10.40 -22.29
CA MET A 36 -17.44 -9.53 -21.20
C MET A 36 -16.90 -10.35 -20.02
N HIS A 37 -17.60 -11.42 -19.62
CA HIS A 37 -17.13 -12.32 -18.57
C HIS A 37 -15.86 -13.07 -19.00
N LEU A 38 -15.82 -13.59 -20.23
CA LEU A 38 -14.65 -14.26 -20.78
C LEU A 38 -13.43 -13.35 -20.77
N TYR A 39 -13.60 -12.09 -21.20
CA TYR A 39 -12.53 -11.07 -21.18
C TYR A 39 -12.02 -10.81 -19.76
N CYS A 40 -12.93 -10.59 -18.80
CA CYS A 40 -12.55 -10.36 -17.40
C CYS A 40 -11.81 -11.57 -16.80
N TYR A 41 -12.31 -12.79 -17.00
CA TYR A 41 -11.66 -14.00 -16.50
C TYR A 41 -10.28 -14.23 -17.13
N LEU A 42 -10.16 -13.97 -18.44
CA LEU A 42 -8.88 -14.09 -19.16
C LEU A 42 -7.85 -13.09 -18.62
N LEU A 43 -8.25 -11.83 -18.39
CA LEU A 43 -7.36 -10.83 -17.77
C LEU A 43 -6.95 -11.25 -16.35
N CYS A 44 -7.88 -11.72 -15.54
CA CYS A 44 -7.58 -12.22 -14.20
C CYS A 44 -6.62 -13.42 -14.24
N ALA A 45 -6.84 -14.37 -15.15
CA ALA A 45 -5.97 -15.53 -15.32
C ALA A 45 -4.54 -15.12 -15.71
N ILE A 46 -4.39 -14.20 -16.67
CA ILE A 46 -3.08 -13.67 -17.08
C ILE A 46 -2.40 -12.93 -15.91
N ALA A 47 -3.16 -12.16 -15.12
CA ALA A 47 -2.62 -11.42 -13.97
C ALA A 47 -2.14 -12.33 -12.84
N ILE A 48 -2.80 -13.49 -12.63
CA ILE A 48 -2.45 -14.44 -11.55
C ILE A 48 -1.33 -15.41 -11.99
N LEU A 49 -1.17 -15.65 -13.29
CA LEU A 49 -0.22 -16.63 -13.82
C LEU A 49 1.23 -16.43 -13.30
N PRO A 50 1.81 -15.20 -13.26
CA PRO A 50 3.16 -15.01 -12.72
C PRO A 50 3.29 -15.42 -11.25
N GLN A 51 2.28 -15.16 -10.43
CA GLN A 51 2.28 -15.52 -9.02
C GLN A 51 2.23 -17.03 -8.82
N ILE A 52 1.37 -17.73 -9.57
CA ILE A 52 1.32 -19.19 -9.57
C ILE A 52 2.66 -19.78 -10.05
N TYR A 53 3.25 -19.19 -11.09
CA TYR A 53 4.53 -19.65 -11.62
C TYR A 53 5.66 -19.47 -10.62
N ILE A 54 5.74 -18.37 -9.89
CA ILE A 54 6.71 -18.16 -8.81
C ILE A 54 6.57 -19.21 -7.71
N ILE A 55 5.31 -19.50 -7.30
CA ILE A 55 5.02 -20.53 -6.31
C ILE A 55 5.44 -21.90 -6.84
N TYR A 56 5.14 -22.23 -8.09
CA TYR A 56 5.60 -23.45 -8.74
C TYR A 56 7.14 -23.57 -8.73
N LEU A 57 7.85 -22.51 -9.14
CA LEU A 57 9.33 -22.50 -9.17
C LEU A 57 9.95 -22.65 -7.77
N SER A 58 9.29 -22.18 -6.73
CA SER A 58 9.76 -22.30 -5.34
C SER A 58 9.88 -23.75 -4.85
N PHE A 59 9.08 -24.66 -5.44
CA PHE A 59 9.11 -26.10 -5.13
C PHE A 59 9.99 -26.93 -6.10
N ARG A 60 10.47 -26.33 -7.21
CA ARG A 60 11.36 -27.02 -8.14
C ARG A 60 12.75 -27.19 -7.56
N ASN A 61 13.37 -28.35 -7.79
CA ASN A 61 14.79 -28.51 -7.47
C ASN A 61 15.61 -27.44 -8.18
N SER A 62 16.49 -26.75 -7.47
CA SER A 62 17.37 -25.76 -8.06
C SER A 62 18.81 -25.90 -7.57
N LYS A 63 19.75 -25.59 -8.45
CA LYS A 63 21.18 -25.47 -8.13
C LYS A 63 21.72 -24.20 -8.79
N GLY A 64 21.87 -23.14 -7.99
CA GLY A 64 22.19 -21.81 -8.51
C GLY A 64 21.07 -21.27 -9.42
N SER A 65 21.41 -20.97 -10.66
CA SER A 65 20.49 -20.43 -11.68
C SER A 65 19.71 -21.50 -12.46
N LEU A 66 20.01 -22.78 -12.26
CA LEU A 66 19.38 -23.86 -13.01
C LEU A 66 18.29 -24.54 -12.18
N PHE A 67 17.15 -24.78 -12.84
CA PHE A 67 16.09 -25.63 -12.30
C PHE A 67 16.24 -27.05 -12.85
N GLY A 68 16.38 -28.01 -11.91
CA GLY A 68 16.48 -29.44 -12.22
C GLY A 68 15.12 -30.13 -12.36
N VAL A 69 15.15 -31.44 -12.55
CA VAL A 69 13.95 -32.29 -12.56
C VAL A 69 13.53 -32.60 -11.12
N GLY A 70 12.21 -32.69 -10.90
CA GLY A 70 11.61 -33.04 -9.60
C GLY A 70 11.31 -31.85 -8.70
N TYR A 71 10.68 -32.15 -7.58
CA TYR A 71 10.20 -31.18 -6.59
C TYR A 71 10.83 -31.45 -5.24
N SER A 72 11.12 -30.39 -4.49
CA SER A 72 11.64 -30.48 -3.12
C SER A 72 11.42 -29.19 -2.36
N LEU A 73 11.69 -29.23 -1.07
CA LEU A 73 11.69 -28.06 -0.18
C LEU A 73 13.11 -27.44 -0.02
N VAL A 74 14.07 -27.81 -0.88
CA VAL A 74 15.47 -27.34 -0.77
C VAL A 74 15.58 -25.82 -0.81
N ASN A 75 14.75 -25.16 -1.61
CA ASN A 75 14.73 -23.71 -1.74
C ASN A 75 14.27 -23.03 -0.44
N TYR A 76 13.24 -23.58 0.21
CA TYR A 76 12.76 -23.12 1.50
C TYR A 76 13.75 -23.38 2.64
N GLN A 77 14.42 -24.56 2.64
CA GLN A 77 15.49 -24.84 3.58
C GLN A 77 16.67 -23.88 3.40
N SER A 78 17.04 -23.57 2.15
CA SER A 78 18.04 -22.56 1.83
C SER A 78 17.61 -21.19 2.33
N ALA A 79 16.38 -20.77 2.07
CA ALA A 79 15.84 -19.49 2.52
C ALA A 79 15.84 -19.37 4.07
N LEU A 80 15.46 -20.45 4.77
CA LEU A 80 15.50 -20.50 6.25
C LEU A 80 16.92 -20.27 6.79
N LYS A 81 17.93 -20.94 6.21
CA LYS A 81 19.34 -20.72 6.56
C LYS A 81 19.82 -19.30 6.20
N LYS A 82 19.18 -18.63 5.27
CA LYS A 82 19.57 -17.33 4.67
C LYS A 82 18.66 -16.18 5.10
N LYS A 83 18.36 -16.02 6.39
CA LYS A 83 17.64 -14.89 6.98
C LYS A 83 16.13 -14.78 6.66
N LEU A 84 15.46 -15.86 6.25
CA LEU A 84 14.01 -15.82 6.01
C LEU A 84 13.24 -15.30 7.24
N VAL A 85 13.52 -15.84 8.43
CA VAL A 85 12.84 -15.44 9.67
C VAL A 85 13.08 -13.96 10.00
N LEU A 86 14.32 -13.48 9.84
CA LEU A 86 14.65 -12.07 10.05
C LEU A 86 13.94 -11.17 9.06
N ALA A 87 13.95 -11.52 7.77
CA ALA A 87 13.32 -10.75 6.72
C ALA A 87 11.79 -10.70 6.89
N SER A 88 11.15 -11.81 7.25
CA SER A 88 9.71 -11.87 7.54
C SER A 88 9.35 -10.99 8.74
N ARG A 89 10.08 -11.12 9.84
CA ARG A 89 9.89 -10.29 11.03
C ARG A 89 10.04 -8.79 10.70
N ASN A 90 11.10 -8.43 9.97
CA ASN A 90 11.35 -7.03 9.61
C ASN A 90 10.25 -6.48 8.71
N THR A 91 9.80 -7.25 7.71
CA THR A 91 8.69 -6.85 6.83
C THR A 91 7.43 -6.56 7.63
N LEU A 92 7.06 -7.44 8.55
CA LEU A 92 5.86 -7.28 9.38
C LEU A 92 6.02 -6.11 10.37
N VAL A 93 7.10 -6.08 11.14
CA VAL A 93 7.29 -5.05 12.19
C VAL A 93 7.40 -3.66 11.59
N MET A 94 8.28 -3.48 10.60
CA MET A 94 8.44 -2.16 9.96
C MET A 94 7.17 -1.75 9.20
N GLY A 95 6.49 -2.71 8.56
CA GLY A 95 5.24 -2.47 7.85
C GLY A 95 4.11 -2.04 8.77
N ILE A 96 3.91 -2.73 9.89
CA ILE A 96 2.86 -2.39 10.88
C ILE A 96 3.11 -1.01 11.49
N ILE A 97 4.36 -0.71 11.88
CA ILE A 97 4.70 0.59 12.46
C ILE A 97 4.49 1.70 11.42
N ALA A 98 4.96 1.52 10.19
CA ALA A 98 4.76 2.49 9.12
C ALA A 98 3.26 2.70 8.84
N LEU A 99 2.47 1.63 8.81
CA LEU A 99 1.02 1.71 8.58
C LEU A 99 0.31 2.46 9.71
N ALA A 100 0.67 2.21 10.97
CA ALA A 100 0.12 2.93 12.12
C ALA A 100 0.40 4.45 12.02
N VAL A 101 1.63 4.81 11.66
CA VAL A 101 2.02 6.22 11.42
C VAL A 101 1.21 6.83 10.27
N ILE A 102 1.07 6.09 9.16
CA ILE A 102 0.29 6.52 8.00
C ILE A 102 -1.17 6.78 8.37
N ILE A 103 -1.82 5.87 9.11
CA ILE A 103 -3.22 6.03 9.51
C ILE A 103 -3.42 7.30 10.33
N VAL A 104 -2.58 7.53 11.33
CA VAL A 104 -2.67 8.72 12.18
C VAL A 104 -2.54 10.00 11.35
N ILE A 105 -1.51 10.08 10.51
CA ILE A 105 -1.26 11.26 9.65
C ILE A 105 -2.42 11.44 8.65
N ALA A 106 -2.87 10.36 8.01
CA ALA A 106 -3.91 10.40 6.99
C ALA A 106 -5.25 10.89 7.54
N VAL A 107 -5.65 10.42 8.73
CA VAL A 107 -6.90 10.85 9.39
C VAL A 107 -6.86 12.33 9.71
N VAL A 108 -5.75 12.81 10.28
CA VAL A 108 -5.59 14.24 10.64
C VAL A 108 -5.58 15.11 9.37
N LEU A 109 -4.79 14.73 8.35
CA LEU A 109 -4.71 15.50 7.10
C LEU A 109 -6.03 15.49 6.33
N ALA A 110 -6.73 14.35 6.24
CA ALA A 110 -8.03 14.27 5.60
C ALA A 110 -9.03 15.23 6.27
N TYR A 111 -9.06 15.25 7.61
CA TYR A 111 -9.92 16.17 8.36
C TYR A 111 -9.58 17.64 8.09
N LEU A 112 -8.30 18.00 8.14
CA LEU A 112 -7.85 19.38 7.88
C LEU A 112 -8.19 19.83 6.44
N VAL A 113 -7.96 18.98 5.46
CA VAL A 113 -8.20 19.29 4.04
C VAL A 113 -9.69 19.46 3.75
N VAL A 114 -10.55 18.59 4.29
CA VAL A 114 -11.98 18.58 3.97
C VAL A 114 -12.76 19.59 4.82
N ARG A 115 -12.47 19.70 6.11
CA ARG A 115 -13.23 20.53 7.04
C ARG A 115 -12.69 21.95 7.22
N ARG A 116 -11.41 22.17 6.92
CA ARG A 116 -10.77 23.48 7.00
C ARG A 116 -10.19 23.88 5.65
N ASN A 117 -11.05 24.35 4.78
CA ASN A 117 -10.71 24.77 3.42
C ASN A 117 -9.95 26.11 3.43
N ASN A 118 -8.63 26.06 3.64
CA ASN A 118 -7.75 27.21 3.58
C ASN A 118 -6.49 26.90 2.73
N ALA A 119 -5.78 27.95 2.31
CA ALA A 119 -4.62 27.82 1.42
C ALA A 119 -3.51 26.92 2.03
N LEU A 120 -3.30 26.98 3.36
CA LEU A 120 -2.33 26.12 4.05
C LEU A 120 -2.67 24.64 3.92
N ASN A 121 -3.93 24.27 4.13
CA ASN A 121 -4.38 22.87 4.04
C ASN A 121 -4.32 22.35 2.61
N HIS A 122 -4.59 23.18 1.61
CA HIS A 122 -4.38 22.82 0.21
C HIS A 122 -2.90 22.61 -0.12
N SER A 123 -2.01 23.42 0.43
CA SER A 123 -0.56 23.24 0.27
C SER A 123 -0.10 21.95 0.94
N LEU A 124 -0.60 21.63 2.14
CA LEU A 124 -0.30 20.38 2.84
C LEU A 124 -0.77 19.15 2.05
N ASP A 125 -1.97 19.21 1.47
CA ASP A 125 -2.48 18.15 0.58
C ASP A 125 -1.56 17.94 -0.63
N THR A 126 -1.14 19.03 -1.26
CA THR A 126 -0.25 18.97 -2.42
C THR A 126 1.11 18.39 -2.05
N ILE A 127 1.72 18.87 -0.96
CA ILE A 127 3.03 18.37 -0.47
C ILE A 127 2.95 16.89 -0.11
N ALA A 128 1.86 16.46 0.56
CA ALA A 128 1.67 15.07 0.94
C ALA A 128 1.55 14.12 -0.26
N MET A 129 1.21 14.64 -1.46
CA MET A 129 1.14 13.85 -2.70
C MET A 129 2.47 13.77 -3.45
N LEU A 130 3.43 14.68 -3.20
CA LEU A 130 4.72 14.68 -3.91
C LEU A 130 5.46 13.34 -3.85
N PRO A 131 5.56 12.66 -2.69
CA PRO A 131 6.26 11.38 -2.61
C PRO A 131 5.68 10.27 -3.48
N TYR A 132 4.39 10.35 -3.84
CA TYR A 132 3.75 9.39 -4.73
C TYR A 132 4.28 9.47 -6.16
N ILE A 133 4.61 10.68 -6.62
CA ILE A 133 5.08 10.95 -7.99
C ILE A 133 6.58 10.68 -8.11
N MET A 134 7.33 10.80 -6.99
CA MET A 134 8.80 10.67 -6.99
C MET A 134 9.24 9.20 -7.11
N PRO A 135 10.26 8.90 -7.93
CA PRO A 135 10.87 7.58 -7.95
C PRO A 135 11.40 7.19 -6.56
N GLY A 136 11.18 5.93 -6.16
CA GLY A 136 11.57 5.48 -4.81
C GLY A 136 13.04 5.59 -4.51
N ALA A 137 13.90 5.36 -5.50
CA ALA A 137 15.34 5.54 -5.35
C ALA A 137 15.71 6.99 -5.01
N VAL A 138 15.02 7.98 -5.59
CA VAL A 138 15.26 9.40 -5.29
C VAL A 138 14.93 9.71 -3.82
N ILE A 139 13.79 9.20 -3.32
CA ILE A 139 13.43 9.35 -1.90
C ILE A 139 14.44 8.62 -1.01
N GLY A 140 14.87 7.41 -1.40
CA GLY A 140 15.91 6.67 -0.68
C GLY A 140 17.22 7.46 -0.57
N ILE A 141 17.69 8.03 -1.67
CA ILE A 141 18.91 8.85 -1.71
C ILE A 141 18.73 10.12 -0.87
N ALA A 142 17.59 10.82 -1.00
CA ALA A 142 17.30 12.02 -0.23
C ALA A 142 17.32 11.75 1.28
N LEU A 143 16.71 10.65 1.72
CA LEU A 143 16.73 10.23 3.12
C LEU A 143 18.14 9.83 3.57
N LEU A 144 18.92 9.17 2.72
CA LEU A 144 20.29 8.81 3.02
C LEU A 144 21.17 10.05 3.23
N ILE A 145 21.02 11.06 2.38
CA ILE A 145 21.74 12.34 2.51
C ILE A 145 21.29 13.10 3.75
N ALA A 146 19.98 13.21 3.98
CA ALA A 146 19.44 13.99 5.09
C ALA A 146 19.76 13.39 6.47
N TYR A 147 19.81 12.04 6.56
CA TYR A 147 19.98 11.32 7.82
C TYR A 147 21.22 10.40 7.82
N GLY A 148 22.16 10.64 6.93
CA GLY A 148 23.41 9.86 6.82
C GLY A 148 24.51 10.26 7.80
N SER A 149 24.39 11.45 8.40
CA SER A 149 25.40 12.02 9.28
C SER A 149 24.82 12.58 10.57
N LYS A 150 25.70 12.97 11.51
CA LYS A 150 25.28 13.66 12.74
C LYS A 150 24.58 15.00 12.43
N PRO A 151 23.63 15.48 13.28
CA PRO A 151 23.33 14.95 14.62
C PRO A 151 22.37 13.75 14.63
N VAL A 152 21.64 13.46 13.55
CA VAL A 152 20.60 12.39 13.50
C VAL A 152 20.98 11.35 12.45
N ALA A 153 21.96 10.49 12.77
CA ALA A 153 22.39 9.41 11.89
C ALA A 153 21.41 8.22 12.00
N LEU A 154 20.59 7.99 10.97
CA LEU A 154 19.61 6.89 10.91
C LEU A 154 19.95 5.82 9.87
N THR A 155 21.04 5.97 9.14
CA THR A 155 21.45 5.04 8.08
C THR A 155 21.56 3.62 8.60
N GLY A 156 20.96 2.67 7.87
CA GLY A 156 20.98 1.25 8.22
C GLY A 156 20.11 0.85 9.40
N THR A 157 19.29 1.76 9.94
CA THR A 157 18.35 1.49 11.04
C THR A 157 16.95 1.14 10.51
N MET A 158 16.12 0.53 11.38
CA MET A 158 14.70 0.34 11.05
C MET A 158 13.95 1.67 10.91
N ALA A 159 14.37 2.70 11.64
CA ALA A 159 13.71 4.01 11.64
C ALA A 159 13.69 4.66 10.25
N ILE A 160 14.82 4.67 9.54
CA ILE A 160 14.87 5.25 8.19
C ILE A 160 14.03 4.45 7.19
N MET A 161 13.96 3.13 7.35
CA MET A 161 13.11 2.26 6.53
C MET A 161 11.63 2.55 6.77
N ILE A 162 11.21 2.62 8.04
CA ILE A 162 9.84 2.96 8.44
C ILE A 162 9.45 4.34 7.91
N MET A 163 10.33 5.32 8.06
CA MET A 163 10.12 6.68 7.56
C MET A 163 9.95 6.70 6.04
N SER A 164 10.78 5.97 5.31
CA SER A 164 10.66 5.83 3.86
C SER A 164 9.33 5.20 3.45
N PHE A 165 8.91 4.12 4.11
CA PHE A 165 7.63 3.45 3.85
C PHE A 165 6.45 4.38 4.14
N ALA A 166 6.47 5.08 5.28
CA ALA A 166 5.42 6.01 5.66
C ALA A 166 5.29 7.15 4.64
N ILE A 167 6.38 7.85 4.34
CA ILE A 167 6.38 8.98 3.42
C ILE A 167 5.86 8.58 2.03
N ARG A 168 6.29 7.44 1.51
CA ARG A 168 5.91 7.00 0.16
C ARG A 168 4.50 6.45 0.05
N ARG A 169 3.95 5.89 1.12
CA ARG A 169 2.68 5.13 1.06
C ARG A 169 1.51 5.84 1.73
N MET A 170 1.76 6.92 2.49
CA MET A 170 0.67 7.72 3.07
C MET A 170 -0.33 8.30 2.05
N PRO A 171 0.03 8.64 0.79
CA PRO A 171 -0.94 9.17 -0.17
C PRO A 171 -2.15 8.26 -0.41
N TYR A 172 -1.98 6.95 -0.39
CA TYR A 172 -3.08 6.00 -0.58
C TYR A 172 -4.15 6.15 0.51
N THR A 173 -3.72 6.14 1.78
CA THR A 173 -4.66 6.27 2.92
C THR A 173 -5.24 7.67 3.01
N ILE A 174 -4.44 8.72 2.74
CA ILE A 174 -4.94 10.11 2.73
C ILE A 174 -6.06 10.27 1.71
N ARG A 175 -5.88 9.81 0.47
CA ARG A 175 -6.89 9.93 -0.59
C ARG A 175 -8.15 9.15 -0.28
N SER A 176 -8.03 7.94 0.23
CA SER A 176 -9.19 7.13 0.62
C SER A 176 -9.96 7.75 1.78
N ALA A 177 -9.27 8.20 2.83
CA ALA A 177 -9.87 8.87 3.97
C ALA A 177 -10.54 10.20 3.58
N THR A 178 -9.89 11.01 2.73
CA THR A 178 -10.44 12.27 2.21
C THR A 178 -11.71 12.04 1.41
N ALA A 179 -11.70 11.06 0.49
CA ALA A 179 -12.85 10.73 -0.33
C ALA A 179 -14.06 10.28 0.52
N THR A 180 -13.81 9.49 1.56
CA THR A 180 -14.87 9.05 2.48
C THR A 180 -15.40 10.21 3.33
N LEU A 181 -14.52 11.07 3.86
CA LEU A 181 -14.95 12.22 4.66
C LEU A 181 -15.76 13.24 3.85
N MET A 182 -15.48 13.40 2.56
CA MET A 182 -16.28 14.26 1.65
C MET A 182 -17.73 13.78 1.51
N GLN A 183 -17.99 12.49 1.69
CA GLN A 183 -19.34 11.92 1.64
C GLN A 183 -20.12 12.08 2.95
N ILE A 184 -19.46 12.44 4.05
CA ILE A 184 -20.08 12.62 5.36
C ILE A 184 -20.54 14.09 5.49
N PRO A 185 -21.85 14.36 5.63
CA PRO A 185 -22.37 15.71 5.81
C PRO A 185 -21.82 16.37 7.08
N ILE A 186 -21.45 17.64 6.99
CA ILE A 186 -20.93 18.40 8.14
C ILE A 186 -21.98 18.58 9.25
N SER A 187 -23.27 18.55 8.89
CA SER A 187 -24.39 18.68 9.82
C SER A 187 -24.38 17.62 10.93
N ILE A 188 -23.78 16.46 10.70
CA ILE A 188 -23.64 15.41 11.74
C ILE A 188 -22.68 15.89 12.84
N GLU A 189 -21.58 16.54 12.47
CA GLU A 189 -20.64 17.11 13.43
C GLU A 189 -21.24 18.31 14.18
N GLU A 190 -22.00 19.16 13.46
CA GLU A 190 -22.70 20.32 14.02
C GLU A 190 -23.80 19.89 15.01
N ALA A 191 -24.58 18.86 14.69
CA ALA A 191 -25.57 18.29 15.59
C ALA A 191 -24.95 17.76 16.89
N ALA A 192 -23.83 17.05 16.79
CA ALA A 192 -23.12 16.54 17.96
C ALA A 192 -22.61 17.68 18.87
N ILE A 193 -22.09 18.75 18.27
CA ILE A 193 -21.60 19.92 19.00
C ILE A 193 -22.81 20.67 19.67
N SER A 194 -23.92 20.78 18.97
CA SER A 194 -25.15 21.38 19.52
C SER A 194 -25.73 20.61 20.72
N LEU A 195 -25.49 19.29 20.77
CA LEU A 195 -25.80 18.42 21.90
C LEU A 195 -24.75 18.45 23.02
N GLY A 196 -23.79 19.38 22.96
CA GLY A 196 -22.77 19.59 23.99
C GLY A 196 -21.50 18.78 23.85
N ALA A 197 -21.28 18.09 22.73
CA ALA A 197 -20.00 17.43 22.51
C ALA A 197 -18.91 18.44 22.14
N SER A 198 -17.70 18.29 22.72
CA SER A 198 -16.56 19.09 22.29
C SER A 198 -16.11 18.68 20.88
N LYS A 199 -15.46 19.61 20.14
CA LYS A 199 -14.93 19.34 18.78
C LYS A 199 -14.04 18.11 18.71
N LEU A 200 -13.15 17.92 19.71
CA LEU A 200 -12.28 16.75 19.78
C LEU A 200 -13.05 15.46 20.01
N LYS A 201 -14.07 15.51 20.91
CA LYS A 201 -14.94 14.35 21.18
C LYS A 201 -15.75 13.97 19.93
N THR A 202 -16.28 14.95 19.21
CA THR A 202 -16.98 14.75 17.92
C THR A 202 -16.05 14.11 16.90
N PHE A 203 -14.85 14.65 16.72
CA PHE A 203 -13.86 14.09 15.80
C PHE A 203 -13.53 12.63 16.11
N VAL A 204 -13.13 12.32 17.35
CA VAL A 204 -12.68 10.96 17.70
C VAL A 204 -13.82 9.95 17.80
N LYS A 205 -15.01 10.36 18.30
CA LYS A 205 -16.11 9.42 18.58
C LYS A 205 -17.17 9.33 17.48
N ILE A 206 -17.18 10.28 16.54
CA ILE A 206 -18.19 10.32 15.47
C ILE A 206 -17.50 10.32 14.10
N THR A 207 -16.67 11.32 13.81
CA THR A 207 -16.10 11.50 12.48
C THR A 207 -15.13 10.36 12.12
N VAL A 208 -14.20 10.01 12.99
CA VAL A 208 -13.22 8.93 12.73
C VAL A 208 -13.89 7.56 12.56
N PRO A 209 -14.82 7.12 13.43
CA PRO A 209 -15.57 5.87 13.20
C PRO A 209 -16.37 5.86 11.90
N MET A 210 -16.99 6.99 11.52
CA MET A 210 -17.73 7.08 10.24
C MET A 210 -16.80 7.00 9.02
N MET A 211 -15.53 7.38 9.16
CA MET A 211 -14.51 7.25 8.12
C MET A 211 -13.84 5.87 8.06
N SER A 212 -14.16 4.96 8.99
CA SER A 212 -13.42 3.72 9.20
C SER A 212 -13.25 2.88 7.92
N ASN A 213 -14.30 2.74 7.10
CA ASN A 213 -14.24 1.99 5.85
C ASN A 213 -13.23 2.60 4.86
N GLY A 214 -13.20 3.93 4.73
CA GLY A 214 -12.22 4.59 3.87
C GLY A 214 -10.79 4.51 4.42
N ILE A 215 -10.63 4.64 5.74
CA ILE A 215 -9.34 4.49 6.39
C ILE A 215 -8.82 3.06 6.18
N LEU A 216 -9.68 2.05 6.40
CA LEU A 216 -9.31 0.65 6.23
C LEU A 216 -8.94 0.32 4.78
N SER A 217 -9.76 0.74 3.81
CA SER A 217 -9.47 0.54 2.39
C SER A 217 -8.13 1.16 1.97
N GLY A 218 -7.86 2.41 2.40
CA GLY A 218 -6.59 3.08 2.14
C GLY A 218 -5.41 2.42 2.86
N ALA A 219 -5.63 1.93 4.08
CA ALA A 219 -4.62 1.22 4.87
C ALA A 219 -4.22 -0.11 4.21
N ILE A 220 -5.16 -0.85 3.65
CA ILE A 220 -4.90 -2.08 2.90
C ILE A 220 -4.03 -1.80 1.67
N LEU A 221 -4.37 -0.78 0.88
CA LEU A 221 -3.56 -0.38 -0.27
C LEU A 221 -2.15 0.05 0.15
N SER A 222 -2.03 0.82 1.24
CA SER A 222 -0.74 1.19 1.80
C SER A 222 0.06 -0.02 2.27
N TRP A 223 -0.59 -0.98 2.94
CA TRP A 223 0.05 -2.22 3.41
C TRP A 223 0.64 -3.03 2.28
N VAL A 224 -0.15 -3.34 1.24
CA VAL A 224 0.33 -4.09 0.07
C VAL A 224 1.53 -3.38 -0.57
N ALA A 225 1.44 -2.06 -0.71
CA ALA A 225 2.52 -1.26 -1.29
C ALA A 225 3.77 -1.17 -0.39
N ILE A 226 3.64 -1.24 0.94
CA ILE A 226 4.76 -1.30 1.90
C ILE A 226 5.47 -2.65 1.81
N VAL A 227 4.71 -3.74 1.88
CA VAL A 227 5.27 -5.10 1.93
C VAL A 227 6.03 -5.44 0.65
N THR A 228 5.60 -4.89 -0.49
CA THR A 228 6.26 -5.05 -1.80
C THR A 228 7.29 -3.96 -2.13
N GLU A 229 7.60 -3.06 -1.16
CA GLU A 229 8.51 -1.94 -1.43
C GLU A 229 9.96 -2.40 -1.64
N LEU A 230 10.49 -2.12 -2.82
CA LEU A 230 11.86 -2.42 -3.21
C LEU A 230 12.67 -1.15 -3.50
N SER A 231 12.07 -0.19 -4.21
CA SER A 231 12.81 0.92 -4.84
C SER A 231 13.62 1.78 -3.87
N SER A 232 13.05 2.15 -2.72
CA SER A 232 13.78 2.88 -1.68
C SER A 232 14.55 1.93 -0.75
N SER A 233 14.05 0.71 -0.57
CA SER A 233 14.68 -0.31 0.27
C SER A 233 16.08 -0.67 -0.21
N VAL A 234 16.31 -0.77 -1.53
CA VAL A 234 17.63 -1.07 -2.12
C VAL A 234 18.70 -0.06 -1.70
N ILE A 235 18.32 1.20 -1.47
CA ILE A 235 19.23 2.27 -1.07
C ILE A 235 19.46 2.30 0.45
N LEU A 236 18.41 2.00 1.23
CA LEU A 236 18.40 2.26 2.67
C LEU A 236 18.66 1.01 3.52
N TYR A 237 18.54 -0.20 2.96
CA TYR A 237 18.64 -1.42 3.73
C TYR A 237 20.03 -1.66 4.32
N SER A 238 20.03 -2.43 5.39
CA SER A 238 21.25 -3.03 5.96
C SER A 238 21.02 -4.53 6.19
N ASN A 239 22.08 -5.24 6.54
CA ASN A 239 21.98 -6.66 6.89
C ASN A 239 20.98 -6.96 8.03
N LYS A 240 20.73 -5.98 8.90
CA LYS A 240 19.81 -6.08 10.04
C LYS A 240 18.37 -5.67 9.68
N THR A 241 18.18 -4.83 8.65
CA THR A 241 16.87 -4.25 8.27
C THR A 241 16.32 -4.80 6.96
N THR A 242 16.88 -5.89 6.47
CA THR A 242 16.44 -6.55 5.23
C THR A 242 14.99 -7.02 5.32
N THR A 243 14.24 -6.92 4.22
CA THR A 243 12.85 -7.36 4.05
C THR A 243 12.75 -8.58 3.14
N LEU A 244 11.58 -9.23 3.08
CA LEU A 244 11.33 -10.35 2.16
C LEU A 244 11.58 -9.98 0.71
N THR A 245 11.05 -8.83 0.29
CA THR A 245 11.22 -8.29 -1.07
C THR A 245 12.70 -8.04 -1.38
N MET A 246 13.43 -7.48 -0.41
CA MET A 246 14.86 -7.24 -0.56
C MET A 246 15.67 -8.53 -0.66
N GLN A 247 15.34 -9.56 0.12
CA GLN A 247 16.01 -10.86 0.03
C GLN A 247 15.74 -11.53 -1.32
N ALA A 248 14.49 -11.54 -1.79
CA ALA A 248 14.19 -12.04 -3.13
C ALA A 248 15.06 -11.37 -4.20
N TYR A 249 15.16 -10.04 -4.16
CA TYR A 249 15.98 -9.26 -5.08
C TYR A 249 17.48 -9.62 -5.00
N ILE A 250 18.03 -9.73 -3.77
CA ILE A 250 19.44 -10.10 -3.57
C ILE A 250 19.74 -11.48 -4.16
N TYR A 251 18.84 -12.47 -3.96
CA TYR A 251 19.08 -13.84 -4.46
C TYR A 251 18.86 -13.95 -5.96
N ILE A 252 18.00 -13.13 -6.57
CA ILE A 252 17.95 -12.99 -8.03
C ILE A 252 19.30 -12.49 -8.55
N GLY A 253 19.87 -11.44 -7.96
CA GLY A 253 21.15 -10.88 -8.36
C GLY A 253 22.33 -11.83 -8.15
N ARG A 254 22.22 -12.83 -7.27
CA ARG A 254 23.21 -13.88 -7.05
C ARG A 254 23.03 -15.10 -7.97
N GLY A 255 22.01 -15.12 -8.80
CA GLY A 255 21.66 -16.28 -9.63
C GLY A 255 21.03 -17.45 -8.86
N GLU A 256 20.60 -17.26 -7.61
CA GLU A 256 19.95 -18.28 -6.80
C GLU A 256 18.42 -18.20 -6.95
N TYR A 257 17.92 -18.46 -8.16
CA TYR A 257 16.51 -18.22 -8.51
C TYR A 257 15.52 -19.05 -7.73
N GLY A 258 15.84 -20.29 -7.35
CA GLY A 258 14.97 -21.11 -6.51
C GLY A 258 14.81 -20.55 -5.10
N THR A 259 15.89 -20.10 -4.47
CA THR A 259 15.86 -19.43 -3.16
C THR A 259 15.07 -18.10 -3.25
N ALA A 260 15.28 -17.32 -4.31
CA ALA A 260 14.54 -16.10 -4.56
C ALA A 260 13.04 -16.36 -4.72
N ALA A 261 12.67 -17.42 -5.45
CA ALA A 261 11.28 -17.85 -5.63
C ALA A 261 10.63 -18.25 -4.31
N ALA A 262 11.36 -18.89 -3.39
CA ALA A 262 10.85 -19.23 -2.06
C ALA A 262 10.53 -17.95 -1.22
N PHE A 263 11.41 -16.94 -1.24
CA PHE A 263 11.12 -15.64 -0.59
C PHE A 263 9.91 -14.95 -1.22
N ALA A 264 9.83 -14.93 -2.55
CA ALA A 264 8.72 -14.31 -3.27
C ALA A 264 7.39 -15.05 -3.07
N ALA A 265 7.39 -16.39 -2.99
CA ALA A 265 6.20 -17.18 -2.71
C ALA A 265 5.63 -16.88 -1.31
N ILE A 266 6.49 -16.79 -0.29
CA ILE A 266 6.08 -16.43 1.08
C ILE A 266 5.50 -15.01 1.09
N LEU A 267 6.13 -14.07 0.39
CA LEU A 267 5.63 -12.71 0.23
C LEU A 267 4.24 -12.69 -0.41
N THR A 268 4.06 -13.43 -1.50
CA THR A 268 2.78 -13.54 -2.22
C THR A 268 1.67 -14.08 -1.32
N VAL A 269 1.94 -15.15 -0.56
CA VAL A 269 0.97 -15.72 0.40
C VAL A 269 0.62 -14.70 1.48
N THR A 270 1.61 -13.99 2.03
CA THR A 270 1.39 -12.98 3.07
C THR A 270 0.50 -11.83 2.56
N VAL A 271 0.76 -11.35 1.34
CA VAL A 271 -0.04 -10.27 0.71
C VAL A 271 -1.45 -10.75 0.40
N SER A 272 -1.60 -11.93 -0.24
CA SER A 272 -2.90 -12.48 -0.62
C SER A 272 -3.80 -12.74 0.60
N TYR A 273 -3.23 -13.28 1.68
CA TYR A 273 -3.99 -13.53 2.91
C TYR A 273 -4.52 -12.24 3.54
N THR A 274 -3.69 -11.20 3.61
CA THR A 274 -4.11 -9.90 4.16
C THR A 274 -5.17 -9.22 3.30
N HIS A 275 -5.08 -9.36 1.97
CA HIS A 275 -6.05 -8.79 1.03
C HIS A 275 -7.42 -9.50 1.10
N LEU A 276 -7.42 -10.83 1.16
CA LEU A 276 -8.66 -11.62 1.28
C LEU A 276 -9.41 -11.33 2.58
N ARG A 277 -8.72 -11.33 3.73
CA ARG A 277 -9.35 -10.99 5.02
C ARG A 277 -9.91 -9.57 5.06
N ALA A 278 -9.28 -8.65 4.39
CA ALA A 278 -9.73 -7.28 4.31
C ALA A 278 -11.05 -7.12 3.53
N HIS A 279 -11.28 -7.96 2.51
CA HIS A 279 -12.55 -8.01 1.77
C HIS A 279 -13.71 -8.60 2.58
N GLU A 280 -13.43 -9.45 3.56
CA GLU A 280 -14.46 -10.01 4.46
C GLU A 280 -14.90 -9.00 5.53
N THR A 281 -14.13 -7.95 5.79
CA THR A 281 -14.38 -6.96 6.85
C THR A 281 -14.94 -5.62 6.34
N LEU A 282 -15.07 -5.46 5.00
CA LEU A 282 -15.67 -4.31 4.32
C LEU A 282 -17.09 -4.64 3.83
#